data_caf27e4705a7203db8f6524b08d704ae
#
_entry.id   caf27e4705a7203db8f6524b08d704ae
#
_cell.length_a   1.000
_cell.length_b   1.000
_cell.length_c   1.000
_cell.angle_alpha   90.00
_cell.angle_beta   90.00
_cell.angle_gamma   90.00
#
_symmetry.space_group_name_H-M   'P 1'
#
loop_
_entity.id
_entity.type
_entity.pdbx_description
1 polymer ?
#
loop_
_entity_poly.entity_id
_entity_poly.type
_entity_poly.pdbx_seq_one_letter_code
_entity_poly.pdbx_strand_id
1 'polypeptide(L)'
;AMESGGAAVTVAAVAQRAGLSRTSVYEYFGSGSELVADLVIDELHSFAQTLKIAVAECTDAQCIITCWIKGALTYIADGRHLLAKALNATAVPQSRTQQIGTAHRALMAPLVKAVTDLGVKDSQRALSFIQAITDASTKRIESGHDAEEEIAYATNFCINGLMAS
;
A
#
# COMPACT_ATOMS: atom_id res chain seq x y z
N ALA A 1 18.23 8.15 25.34
CA ALA A 1 18.39 8.30 23.91
C ALA A 1 18.39 6.90 23.31
N MET A 2 17.26 6.45 22.78
CA MET A 2 17.18 5.20 22.00
C MET A 2 17.01 5.61 20.55
N GLU A 3 18.11 5.50 19.81
CA GLU A 3 18.12 5.66 18.38
C GLU A 3 17.35 4.52 17.74
N SER A 4 16.19 4.83 17.21
CA SER A 4 15.47 3.94 16.32
C SER A 4 16.22 3.88 14.99
N GLY A 5 17.13 2.93 14.90
CA GLY A 5 17.88 2.61 13.68
C GLY A 5 16.96 2.00 12.63
N GLY A 6 16.27 2.82 11.87
CA GLY A 6 15.78 2.43 10.56
C GLY A 6 17.00 2.12 9.69
N ALA A 7 17.34 0.84 9.53
CA ALA A 7 18.41 0.44 8.63
C ALA A 7 18.07 0.94 7.23
N ALA A 8 18.77 1.98 6.78
CA ALA A 8 18.63 2.47 5.41
C ALA A 8 18.89 1.28 4.47
N VAL A 9 17.92 0.93 3.63
CA VAL A 9 18.10 -0.07 2.59
C VAL A 9 19.13 0.50 1.62
N THR A 10 20.37 0.09 1.80
CA THR A 10 21.47 0.51 0.92
C THR A 10 21.73 -0.57 -0.12
N VAL A 11 22.18 -0.17 -1.31
CA VAL A 11 22.63 -1.13 -2.35
C VAL A 11 23.64 -2.13 -1.78
N ALA A 12 24.49 -1.72 -0.83
CA ALA A 12 25.43 -2.61 -0.16
C ALA A 12 24.73 -3.69 0.69
N ALA A 13 23.69 -3.34 1.44
CA ALA A 13 22.93 -4.30 2.25
C ALA A 13 22.17 -5.29 1.38
N VAL A 14 21.58 -4.82 0.27
CA VAL A 14 20.88 -5.67 -0.72
C VAL A 14 21.87 -6.62 -1.39
N ALA A 15 23.03 -6.13 -1.86
CA ALA A 15 24.06 -6.93 -2.48
C ALA A 15 24.56 -8.04 -1.54
N GLN A 16 24.85 -7.70 -0.30
CA GLN A 16 25.31 -8.65 0.73
C GLN A 16 24.26 -9.75 0.98
N ARG A 17 22.98 -9.38 1.07
CA ARG A 17 21.89 -10.32 1.35
C ARG A 17 21.56 -11.23 0.16
N ALA A 18 21.79 -10.72 -1.06
CA ALA A 18 21.63 -11.47 -2.32
C ALA A 18 22.90 -12.29 -2.69
N GLY A 19 23.98 -12.21 -1.94
CA GLY A 19 25.25 -12.85 -2.28
C GLY A 19 25.92 -12.28 -3.53
N LEU A 20 25.61 -11.05 -3.88
CA LEU A 20 26.14 -10.34 -5.05
C LEU A 20 27.19 -9.30 -4.66
N SER A 21 28.08 -8.96 -5.61
CA SER A 21 28.96 -7.80 -5.44
C SER A 21 28.18 -6.49 -5.63
N ARG A 22 28.64 -5.39 -4.99
CA ARG A 22 28.05 -4.06 -5.25
C ARG A 22 28.09 -3.71 -6.74
N THR A 23 29.16 -4.06 -7.43
CA THR A 23 29.33 -3.82 -8.87
C THR A 23 28.27 -4.56 -9.67
N SER A 24 28.02 -5.83 -9.37
CA SER A 24 26.96 -6.60 -10.06
C SER A 24 25.58 -5.98 -9.86
N VAL A 25 25.25 -5.46 -8.65
CA VAL A 25 23.98 -4.79 -8.42
C VAL A 25 23.85 -3.52 -9.25
N TYR A 26 24.91 -2.72 -9.37
CA TYR A 26 24.91 -1.52 -10.21
C TYR A 26 24.85 -1.83 -11.71
N GLU A 27 25.41 -2.95 -12.16
CA GLU A 27 25.30 -3.41 -13.55
C GLU A 27 23.85 -3.78 -13.93
N TYR A 28 23.09 -4.32 -12.98
CA TYR A 28 21.68 -4.68 -13.20
C TYR A 28 20.71 -3.50 -13.07
N PHE A 29 20.98 -2.57 -12.15
CA PHE A 29 20.01 -1.53 -11.75
C PHE A 29 20.45 -0.10 -12.06
N GLY A 30 21.49 0.11 -12.84
CA GLY A 30 21.97 1.45 -13.26
C GLY A 30 22.27 2.42 -12.09
N SER A 31 21.40 2.47 -11.07
CA SER A 31 21.59 3.27 -9.85
C SER A 31 20.81 2.68 -8.66
N GLY A 32 21.19 3.09 -7.44
CA GLY A 32 20.47 2.69 -6.22
C GLY A 32 19.01 3.16 -6.21
N SER A 33 18.69 4.30 -6.83
CA SER A 33 17.33 4.82 -6.92
C SER A 33 16.46 4.03 -7.90
N GLU A 34 17.02 3.44 -8.96
CA GLU A 34 16.30 2.54 -9.85
C GLU A 34 15.98 1.21 -9.18
N LEU A 35 16.92 0.63 -8.44
CA LEU A 35 16.68 -0.55 -7.60
C LEU A 35 15.52 -0.30 -6.62
N VAL A 36 15.53 0.86 -5.95
CA VAL A 36 14.47 1.25 -5.02
C VAL A 36 13.12 1.34 -5.75
N ALA A 37 13.08 1.94 -6.93
CA ALA A 37 11.86 2.08 -7.70
C ALA A 37 11.29 0.71 -8.13
N ASP A 38 12.15 -0.22 -8.56
CA ASP A 38 11.73 -1.58 -8.92
C ASP A 38 11.15 -2.31 -7.70
N LEU A 39 11.79 -2.20 -6.53
CA LEU A 39 11.26 -2.79 -5.29
C LEU A 39 9.90 -2.19 -4.89
N VAL A 40 9.69 -0.89 -5.07
CA VAL A 40 8.37 -0.25 -4.82
C VAL A 40 7.32 -0.77 -5.80
N ILE A 41 7.66 -0.92 -7.07
CA ILE A 41 6.75 -1.45 -8.10
C ILE A 41 6.36 -2.90 -7.76
N ASP A 42 7.32 -3.75 -7.41
CA ASP A 42 7.07 -5.14 -7.02
C ASP A 42 6.21 -5.23 -5.77
N GLU A 43 6.44 -4.36 -4.78
CA GLU A 43 5.61 -4.27 -3.58
C GLU A 43 4.17 -3.87 -3.90
N LEU A 44 3.97 -2.86 -4.75
CA LEU A 44 2.64 -2.45 -5.20
C LEU A 44 1.92 -3.56 -5.97
N HIS A 45 2.63 -4.33 -6.80
CA HIS A 45 2.05 -5.49 -7.49
C HIS A 45 1.65 -6.59 -6.51
N SER A 46 2.51 -6.90 -5.54
CA SER A 46 2.22 -7.89 -4.49
C SER A 46 0.99 -7.48 -3.66
N PHE A 47 0.93 -6.20 -3.29
CA PHE A 47 -0.22 -5.63 -2.58
C PHE A 47 -1.50 -5.71 -3.41
N ALA A 48 -1.45 -5.28 -4.68
CA ALA A 48 -2.59 -5.36 -5.60
C ALA A 48 -3.10 -6.80 -5.76
N GLN A 49 -2.19 -7.78 -5.85
CA GLN A 49 -2.56 -9.19 -5.93
C GLN A 49 -3.23 -9.68 -4.64
N THR A 50 -2.72 -9.27 -3.47
CA THR A 50 -3.34 -9.59 -2.17
C THR A 50 -4.77 -9.03 -2.10
N LEU A 51 -4.99 -7.79 -2.50
CA LEU A 51 -6.33 -7.17 -2.49
C LEU A 51 -7.26 -7.80 -3.52
N LYS A 52 -6.75 -8.17 -4.69
CA LYS A 52 -7.53 -8.89 -5.70
C LYS A 52 -8.05 -10.23 -5.15
N ILE A 53 -7.22 -10.95 -4.40
CA ILE A 53 -7.62 -12.20 -3.74
C ILE A 53 -8.66 -11.91 -2.64
N ALA A 54 -8.46 -10.87 -1.83
CA ALA A 54 -9.36 -10.51 -0.74
C ALA A 54 -10.79 -10.20 -1.22
N VAL A 55 -10.95 -9.66 -2.44
CA VAL A 55 -12.27 -9.32 -3.00
C VAL A 55 -12.82 -10.38 -3.96
N ALA A 56 -12.11 -11.48 -4.21
CA ALA A 56 -12.46 -12.43 -5.26
C ALA A 56 -13.85 -13.08 -5.08
N GLU A 57 -14.25 -13.32 -3.85
CA GLU A 57 -15.55 -13.95 -3.51
C GLU A 57 -16.68 -12.93 -3.30
N CYS A 58 -16.40 -11.64 -3.44
CA CYS A 58 -17.39 -10.59 -3.25
C CYS A 58 -18.32 -10.49 -4.45
N THR A 59 -19.62 -10.45 -4.20
CA THR A 59 -20.69 -10.39 -5.21
C THR A 59 -21.30 -9.00 -5.37
N ASP A 60 -21.07 -8.10 -4.42
CA ASP A 60 -21.62 -6.74 -4.43
C ASP A 60 -20.57 -5.69 -4.04
N ALA A 61 -20.88 -4.43 -4.32
CA ALA A 61 -20.01 -3.31 -4.11
C ALA A 61 -19.63 -3.09 -2.63
N GLN A 62 -20.57 -3.27 -1.71
CA GLN A 62 -20.33 -3.10 -0.28
C GLN A 62 -19.36 -4.17 0.24
N CYS A 63 -19.51 -5.42 -0.18
CA CYS A 63 -18.59 -6.49 0.13
C CYS A 63 -17.18 -6.18 -0.39
N ILE A 64 -17.06 -5.73 -1.65
CA ILE A 64 -15.77 -5.38 -2.23
C ILE A 64 -15.07 -4.27 -1.42
N ILE A 65 -15.79 -3.19 -1.08
CA ILE A 65 -15.24 -2.08 -0.29
C ILE A 65 -14.79 -2.58 1.09
N THR A 66 -15.63 -3.38 1.75
CA THR A 66 -15.34 -3.97 3.06
C THR A 66 -14.07 -4.82 3.02
N CYS A 67 -14.00 -5.77 2.09
CA CYS A 67 -12.88 -6.70 1.96
C CYS A 67 -11.60 -5.99 1.50
N TRP A 68 -11.73 -4.96 0.65
CA TRP A 68 -10.59 -4.15 0.22
C TRP A 68 -9.97 -3.39 1.39
N ILE A 69 -10.78 -2.68 2.21
CA ILE A 69 -10.29 -1.92 3.38
C ILE A 69 -9.64 -2.87 4.39
N LYS A 70 -10.32 -3.97 4.73
CA LYS A 70 -9.77 -4.98 5.64
C LYS A 70 -8.45 -5.55 5.12
N GLY A 71 -8.42 -5.97 3.86
CA GLY A 71 -7.22 -6.52 3.24
C GLY A 71 -6.06 -5.52 3.20
N ALA A 72 -6.34 -4.25 2.90
CA ALA A 72 -5.33 -3.20 2.88
C ALA A 72 -4.73 -2.96 4.27
N LEU A 73 -5.55 -2.80 5.29
CA LEU A 73 -5.07 -2.56 6.66
C LEU A 73 -4.39 -3.81 7.27
N THR A 74 -4.87 -5.02 6.95
CA THR A 74 -4.18 -6.27 7.35
C THR A 74 -2.79 -6.37 6.71
N TYR A 75 -2.66 -6.06 5.42
CA TYR A 75 -1.37 -6.04 4.74
C TYR A 75 -0.37 -5.09 5.42
N ILE A 76 -0.88 -3.96 5.90
CA ILE A 76 -0.11 -2.96 6.64
C ILE A 76 0.26 -3.48 8.04
N ALA A 77 -0.70 -4.04 8.77
CA ALA A 77 -0.49 -4.59 10.10
C ALA A 77 0.55 -5.72 10.13
N ASP A 78 0.61 -6.52 9.06
CA ASP A 78 1.63 -7.56 8.87
C ASP A 78 3.04 -6.99 8.60
N GLY A 79 3.20 -5.67 8.54
CA GLY A 79 4.48 -5.00 8.27
C GLY A 79 4.96 -5.13 6.82
N ARG A 80 4.16 -5.67 5.92
CA ARG A 80 4.53 -5.94 4.52
C ARG A 80 4.78 -4.65 3.73
N HIS A 81 4.15 -3.54 4.12
CA HIS A 81 4.32 -2.21 3.51
C HIS A 81 5.59 -1.47 3.97
N LEU A 82 6.30 -1.97 4.99
CA LEU A 82 7.44 -1.26 5.59
C LEU A 82 8.59 -1.06 4.58
N LEU A 83 8.75 -1.96 3.62
CA LEU A 83 9.71 -1.82 2.55
C LEU A 83 9.37 -0.59 1.68
N ALA A 84 8.14 -0.49 1.18
CA ALA A 84 7.69 0.64 0.38
C ALA A 84 7.80 1.97 1.16
N LYS A 85 7.47 1.95 2.46
CA LYS A 85 7.59 3.13 3.33
C LYS A 85 9.04 3.56 3.53
N ALA A 86 9.96 2.63 3.78
CA ALA A 86 11.39 2.93 3.91
C ALA A 86 11.99 3.48 2.60
N LEU A 87 11.46 3.03 1.46
CA LEU A 87 11.91 3.41 0.13
C LEU A 87 11.31 4.74 -0.34
N ASN A 88 10.11 5.12 0.12
CA ASN A 88 9.49 6.42 -0.19
C ASN A 88 10.28 7.63 0.35
N ALA A 89 11.19 7.41 1.29
CA ALA A 89 12.16 8.43 1.73
C ALA A 89 13.26 8.72 0.69
N THR A 90 13.36 7.91 -0.35
CA THR A 90 14.37 8.04 -1.42
C THR A 90 13.70 8.65 -2.66
N ALA A 91 14.37 9.61 -3.30
CA ALA A 91 13.85 10.22 -4.52
C ALA A 91 13.67 9.18 -5.62
N VAL A 92 12.42 8.99 -6.08
CA VAL A 92 12.09 8.10 -7.19
C VAL A 92 12.56 8.73 -8.50
N PRO A 93 13.25 8.00 -9.38
CA PRO A 93 13.63 8.49 -10.70
C PRO A 93 12.39 8.88 -11.52
N GLN A 94 12.47 10.00 -12.24
CA GLN A 94 11.37 10.46 -13.08
C GLN A 94 10.95 9.41 -14.14
N SER A 95 11.91 8.63 -14.63
CA SER A 95 11.69 7.51 -15.56
C SER A 95 10.75 6.41 -15.01
N ARG A 96 10.63 6.26 -13.69
CA ARG A 96 9.83 5.23 -13.03
C ARG A 96 8.47 5.71 -12.52
N THR A 97 8.24 7.03 -12.48
CA THR A 97 7.01 7.64 -11.95
C THR A 97 5.75 7.09 -12.64
N GLN A 98 5.80 6.89 -13.95
CA GLN A 98 4.67 6.35 -14.71
C GLN A 98 4.36 4.89 -14.33
N GLN A 99 5.37 4.06 -14.13
CA GLN A 99 5.21 2.65 -13.74
C GLN A 99 4.62 2.53 -12.34
N ILE A 100 5.14 3.31 -11.39
CA ILE A 100 4.60 3.38 -10.02
C ILE A 100 3.14 3.86 -10.04
N GLY A 101 2.83 4.91 -10.81
CA GLY A 101 1.46 5.39 -10.96
C GLY A 101 0.53 4.34 -11.57
N THR A 102 1.03 3.51 -12.49
CA THR A 102 0.25 2.41 -13.09
C THR A 102 0.00 1.30 -12.08
N ALA A 103 1.01 0.89 -11.32
CA ALA A 103 0.87 -0.11 -10.26
C ALA A 103 -0.09 0.36 -9.16
N HIS A 104 -0.01 1.63 -8.75
CA HIS A 104 -0.93 2.23 -7.78
C HIS A 104 -2.37 2.27 -8.31
N ARG A 105 -2.59 2.63 -9.58
CA ARG A 105 -3.93 2.57 -10.19
C ARG A 105 -4.50 1.16 -10.21
N ALA A 106 -3.67 0.15 -10.49
CA ALA A 106 -4.10 -1.25 -10.46
C ALA A 106 -4.52 -1.69 -9.04
N LEU A 107 -3.79 -1.25 -8.02
CA LEU A 107 -4.12 -1.47 -6.60
C LEU A 107 -5.49 -0.88 -6.24
N MET A 108 -5.77 0.34 -6.69
CA MET A 108 -7.00 1.07 -6.36
C MET A 108 -8.21 0.67 -7.20
N ALA A 109 -8.00 0.03 -8.37
CA ALA A 109 -9.06 -0.22 -9.35
C ALA A 109 -10.29 -0.95 -8.79
N PRO A 110 -10.18 -2.02 -7.99
CA PRO A 110 -11.35 -2.70 -7.41
C PRO A 110 -12.18 -1.78 -6.51
N LEU A 111 -11.52 -0.98 -5.67
CA LEU A 111 -12.17 -0.02 -4.78
C LEU A 111 -12.88 1.09 -5.57
N VAL A 112 -12.19 1.70 -6.54
CA VAL A 112 -12.75 2.75 -7.40
C VAL A 112 -14.01 2.27 -8.11
N LYS A 113 -13.96 1.06 -8.69
CA LYS A 113 -15.11 0.46 -9.35
C LYS A 113 -16.25 0.24 -8.35
N ALA A 114 -15.99 -0.35 -7.19
CA ALA A 114 -17.02 -0.65 -6.21
C ALA A 114 -17.68 0.62 -5.64
N VAL A 115 -16.93 1.67 -5.36
CA VAL A 115 -17.50 2.96 -4.91
C VAL A 115 -18.37 3.59 -5.99
N THR A 116 -17.99 3.45 -7.27
CA THR A 116 -18.82 3.92 -8.39
C THR A 116 -20.09 3.09 -8.53
N ASP A 117 -19.99 1.77 -8.44
CA ASP A 117 -21.12 0.83 -8.54
C ASP A 117 -22.11 0.99 -7.36
N LEU A 118 -21.63 1.43 -6.20
CA LEU A 118 -22.47 1.74 -5.03
C LEU A 118 -23.41 2.93 -5.28
N GLY A 119 -23.11 3.76 -6.28
CA GLY A 119 -23.95 4.87 -6.69
C GLY A 119 -23.90 6.09 -5.77
N VAL A 120 -22.82 6.25 -4.98
CA VAL A 120 -22.62 7.45 -4.15
C VAL A 120 -22.55 8.70 -5.03
N LYS A 121 -23.15 9.79 -4.58
CA LYS A 121 -23.29 11.04 -5.34
C LYS A 121 -21.94 11.64 -5.78
N ASP A 122 -20.90 11.50 -4.96
CA ASP A 122 -19.55 12.02 -5.22
C ASP A 122 -18.51 10.93 -4.89
N SER A 123 -18.26 10.07 -5.87
CA SER A 123 -17.32 8.95 -5.72
C SER A 123 -15.89 9.41 -5.42
N GLN A 124 -15.48 10.56 -5.96
CA GLN A 124 -14.12 11.08 -5.72
C GLN A 124 -13.95 11.53 -4.28
N ARG A 125 -14.95 12.20 -3.72
CA ARG A 125 -14.97 12.58 -2.29
C ARG A 125 -15.00 11.35 -1.40
N ALA A 126 -15.83 10.36 -1.72
CA ALA A 126 -15.92 9.11 -0.98
C ALA A 126 -14.57 8.38 -0.93
N LEU A 127 -13.88 8.26 -2.06
CA LEU A 127 -12.53 7.69 -2.15
C LEU A 127 -11.52 8.47 -1.30
N SER A 128 -11.58 9.80 -1.32
CA SER A 128 -10.69 10.65 -0.50
C SER A 128 -10.91 10.43 1.01
N PHE A 129 -12.16 10.23 1.44
CA PHE A 129 -12.45 9.92 2.85
C PHE A 129 -12.01 8.50 3.24
N ILE A 130 -12.23 7.50 2.39
CA ILE A 130 -11.73 6.15 2.62
C ILE A 130 -10.20 6.20 2.78
N GLN A 131 -9.50 6.89 1.89
CA GLN A 131 -8.05 7.09 1.97
C GLN A 131 -7.64 7.73 3.30
N ALA A 132 -8.27 8.83 3.69
CA ALA A 132 -7.93 9.54 4.92
C ALA A 132 -8.15 8.67 6.18
N ILE A 133 -9.21 7.87 6.21
CA ILE A 133 -9.52 6.95 7.31
C ILE A 133 -8.50 5.81 7.35
N THR A 134 -8.18 5.19 6.22
CA THR A 134 -7.18 4.12 6.15
C THR A 134 -5.78 4.63 6.52
N ASP A 135 -5.41 5.85 6.11
CA ASP A 135 -4.14 6.47 6.51
C ASP A 135 -4.09 6.75 8.02
N ALA A 136 -5.20 7.21 8.62
CA ALA A 136 -5.29 7.42 10.05
C ALA A 136 -5.15 6.11 10.82
N SER A 137 -5.87 5.06 10.41
CA SER A 137 -5.78 3.73 11.05
C SER A 137 -4.40 3.10 10.87
N THR A 138 -3.76 3.27 9.71
CA THR A 138 -2.37 2.87 9.48
C THR A 138 -1.44 3.47 10.54
N LYS A 139 -1.52 4.78 10.75
CA LYS A 139 -0.68 5.47 11.75
C LYS A 139 -0.92 4.97 13.17
N ARG A 140 -2.16 4.65 13.51
CA ARG A 140 -2.52 4.12 14.82
C ARG A 140 -1.98 2.70 15.02
N ILE A 141 -2.12 1.82 14.03
CA ILE A 141 -1.55 0.46 14.03
C ILE A 141 -0.02 0.54 14.19
N GLU A 142 0.65 1.39 13.41
CA GLU A 142 2.10 1.60 13.49
C GLU A 142 2.55 2.18 14.84
N SER A 143 1.66 2.88 15.54
CA SER A 143 1.90 3.41 16.89
C SER A 143 1.62 2.39 18.02
N GLY A 144 1.26 1.15 17.66
CA GLY A 144 1.06 0.06 18.61
C GLY A 144 -0.37 -0.10 19.13
N HIS A 145 -1.38 0.52 18.47
CA HIS A 145 -2.78 0.22 18.75
C HIS A 145 -3.15 -1.15 18.20
N ASP A 146 -4.17 -1.76 18.79
CA ASP A 146 -4.64 -3.08 18.36
C ASP A 146 -5.11 -3.06 16.90
N ALA A 147 -4.48 -3.88 16.07
CA ALA A 147 -4.72 -3.88 14.63
C ALA A 147 -6.14 -4.39 14.28
N GLU A 148 -6.65 -5.39 15.01
CA GLU A 148 -7.97 -5.95 14.75
C GLU A 148 -9.07 -4.93 15.08
N GLU A 149 -8.95 -4.22 16.21
CA GLU A 149 -9.86 -3.13 16.58
C GLU A 149 -9.83 -1.99 15.56
N GLU A 150 -8.64 -1.54 15.15
CA GLU A 150 -8.49 -0.44 14.18
C GLU A 150 -9.05 -0.81 12.81
N ILE A 151 -8.81 -2.04 12.34
CA ILE A 151 -9.35 -2.54 11.07
C ILE A 151 -10.88 -2.59 11.12
N ALA A 152 -11.45 -3.13 12.21
CA ALA A 152 -12.89 -3.22 12.37
C ALA A 152 -13.53 -1.82 12.43
N TYR A 153 -12.95 -0.90 13.20
CA TYR A 153 -13.45 0.46 13.34
C TYR A 153 -13.41 1.23 12.02
N ALA A 154 -12.26 1.25 11.33
CA ALA A 154 -12.11 1.93 10.06
C ALA A 154 -13.08 1.40 8.99
N THR A 155 -13.21 0.09 8.92
CA THR A 155 -14.13 -0.56 7.95
C THR A 155 -15.58 -0.14 8.21
N ASN A 156 -16.04 -0.26 9.46
CA ASN A 156 -17.40 0.11 9.83
C ASN A 156 -17.67 1.60 9.61
N PHE A 157 -16.71 2.47 9.95
CA PHE A 157 -16.85 3.91 9.75
C PHE A 157 -17.00 4.27 8.27
N CYS A 158 -16.17 3.68 7.39
CA CYS A 158 -16.25 3.90 5.95
C CYS A 158 -17.60 3.41 5.39
N ILE A 159 -18.02 2.19 5.71
CA ILE A 159 -19.26 1.63 5.19
C ILE A 159 -20.47 2.45 5.65
N ASN A 160 -20.56 2.77 6.94
CA ASN A 160 -21.69 3.56 7.45
C ASN A 160 -21.73 4.97 6.82
N GLY A 161 -20.57 5.61 6.63
CA GLY A 161 -20.48 6.90 5.96
C GLY A 161 -20.94 6.86 4.50
N LEU A 162 -20.58 5.79 3.77
CA LEU A 162 -20.98 5.60 2.37
C LEU A 162 -22.47 5.32 2.23
N MET A 163 -23.04 4.54 3.15
CA MET A 163 -24.48 4.20 3.11
C MET A 163 -25.40 5.37 3.54
N ALA A 164 -24.85 6.38 4.19
CA ALA A 164 -25.57 7.58 4.61
C ALA A 164 -25.47 8.75 3.61
N SER A 165 -24.66 8.60 2.51
CA SER A 165 -24.33 9.69 1.57
C SER A 165 -25.18 9.72 0.28
#